data_39c5c407ac62b0d1ed5455976e055946
#
_entry.id   39c5c407ac62b0d1ed5455976e055946
#
_cell.length_a   1.000
_cell.length_b   1.000
_cell.length_c   1.000
_cell.angle_alpha   90.00
_cell.angle_beta   90.00
_cell.angle_gamma   90.00
#
_symmetry.space_group_name_H-M   'P 1'
#
loop_
_entity.id
_entity.type
_entity.pdbx_description
1 polymer ?
#
loop_
_entity_poly.entity_id
_entity_poly.type
_entity_poly.pdbx_seq_one_letter_code
_entity_poly.pdbx_strand_id
1 'polypeptide(L)'
;MGKGEYDFSEMFIVWNTYMDRAQATVRTHGDISFSQGGSFYDVLYGIKHYGLVPDAELPAGVMHGETLSNFSEFSSVCDPFVEGITKNKTLQTSPDGTPLWRNAMAGILNAYIGECPETFVYEGKEYTPKSSAESTGFNPDDYVNLASFSHHPFYEKFIIEVQDNWRWSTAYNLPIDEFMEVM
;
A
#
# COMPACT_ATOMS: atom_id res chain seq x y z
N MET A 1 10.46 -11.61 -17.55
CA MET A 1 9.33 -11.12 -18.37
C MET A 1 9.74 -10.50 -19.72
N GLY A 2 11.01 -10.32 -20.05
CA GLY A 2 11.51 -9.92 -21.39
C GLY A 2 11.16 -8.53 -21.88
N LYS A 3 10.69 -7.63 -21.01
CA LYS A 3 10.27 -6.27 -21.38
C LYS A 3 11.20 -5.15 -20.88
N GLY A 4 12.42 -5.49 -20.40
CA GLY A 4 13.37 -4.53 -19.83
C GLY A 4 13.38 -4.47 -18.31
N GLU A 5 14.19 -3.58 -17.79
CA GLU A 5 14.25 -3.27 -16.36
C GLU A 5 13.31 -2.10 -16.09
N TYR A 6 12.46 -2.27 -15.07
CA TYR A 6 11.57 -1.23 -14.59
C TYR A 6 11.93 -0.93 -13.15
N ASP A 7 11.99 0.35 -12.83
CA ASP A 7 12.13 0.85 -11.46
C ASP A 7 10.86 1.63 -11.10
N PHE A 8 10.09 1.07 -10.17
CA PHE A 8 8.81 1.63 -9.77
C PHE A 8 8.87 2.20 -8.35
N SER A 9 8.19 3.31 -8.16
CA SER A 9 8.09 3.98 -6.87
C SER A 9 7.39 3.12 -5.82
N GLU A 10 8.14 2.68 -4.82
CA GLU A 10 7.58 2.11 -3.60
C GLU A 10 6.75 3.16 -2.86
N MET A 11 7.16 4.42 -2.91
CA MET A 11 6.50 5.51 -2.20
C MET A 11 5.08 5.75 -2.70
N PHE A 12 4.81 5.51 -3.97
CA PHE A 12 3.46 5.54 -4.52
C PHE A 12 2.55 4.47 -3.88
N ILE A 13 3.07 3.25 -3.74
CA ILE A 13 2.34 2.15 -3.05
C ILE A 13 2.20 2.45 -1.57
N VAL A 14 3.26 2.95 -0.92
CA VAL A 14 3.27 3.32 0.51
C VAL A 14 2.22 4.39 0.80
N TRP A 15 2.17 5.46 0.00
CA TRP A 15 1.20 6.55 0.15
C TRP A 15 -0.24 6.03 0.14
N ASN A 16 -0.57 5.24 -0.88
CA ASN A 16 -1.91 4.68 -1.06
C ASN A 16 -2.26 3.67 0.05
N THR A 17 -1.28 2.86 0.46
CA THR A 17 -1.47 1.87 1.53
C THR A 17 -1.73 2.54 2.88
N TYR A 18 -1.02 3.61 3.22
CA TYR A 18 -1.28 4.37 4.46
C TYR A 18 -2.67 5.02 4.45
N MET A 19 -3.08 5.60 3.32
CA MET A 19 -4.44 6.16 3.18
C MET A 19 -5.52 5.09 3.37
N ASP A 20 -5.35 3.93 2.75
CA ASP A 20 -6.28 2.80 2.89
C ASP A 20 -6.33 2.27 4.32
N ARG A 21 -5.16 2.13 4.97
CA ARG A 21 -5.08 1.64 6.34
C ARG A 21 -5.72 2.62 7.31
N ALA A 22 -5.47 3.93 7.15
CA ALA A 22 -6.16 4.94 7.93
C ALA A 22 -7.69 4.82 7.78
N GLN A 23 -8.17 4.64 6.55
CA GLN A 23 -9.59 4.43 6.28
C GLN A 23 -10.14 3.15 6.91
N ALA A 24 -9.39 2.06 6.85
CA ALA A 24 -9.76 0.80 7.49
C ALA A 24 -9.86 0.96 9.02
N THR A 25 -8.86 1.59 9.64
CA THR A 25 -8.84 1.88 11.08
C THR A 25 -10.04 2.71 11.51
N VAL A 26 -10.35 3.79 10.79
CA VAL A 26 -11.51 4.66 11.11
C VAL A 26 -12.82 3.90 10.95
N ARG A 27 -12.98 3.13 9.87
CA ARG A 27 -14.21 2.36 9.60
C ARG A 27 -14.47 1.22 10.59
N THR A 28 -13.39 0.62 11.10
CA THR A 28 -13.48 -0.47 12.08
C THR A 28 -13.40 0.03 13.52
N HIS A 29 -13.45 1.35 13.73
CA HIS A 29 -13.35 1.97 15.07
C HIS A 29 -12.09 1.58 15.84
N GLY A 30 -10.99 1.28 15.13
CA GLY A 30 -9.70 0.92 15.70
C GLY A 30 -9.43 -0.59 15.82
N ASP A 31 -10.36 -1.45 15.43
CA ASP A 31 -10.12 -2.92 15.43
C ASP A 31 -8.99 -3.29 14.47
N ILE A 32 -8.91 -2.61 13.32
CA ILE A 32 -7.71 -2.62 12.48
C ILE A 32 -6.82 -1.46 12.95
N SER A 33 -5.65 -1.78 13.49
CA SER A 33 -4.71 -0.77 13.96
C SER A 33 -4.06 -0.02 12.80
N PHE A 34 -3.90 1.29 12.96
CA PHE A 34 -3.03 2.07 12.10
C PHE A 34 -1.59 1.90 12.59
N SER A 35 -0.73 1.32 11.76
CA SER A 35 0.68 1.09 12.09
C SER A 35 1.50 0.93 10.82
N GLN A 36 2.81 0.97 10.95
CA GLN A 36 3.72 0.54 9.88
C GLN A 36 3.62 -0.98 9.69
N GLY A 37 4.10 -1.44 8.56
CA GLY A 37 4.05 -2.84 8.18
C GLY A 37 2.86 -3.17 7.29
N GLY A 38 2.94 -4.29 6.62
CA GLY A 38 1.95 -4.79 5.68
C GLY A 38 2.36 -6.15 5.14
N SER A 39 1.52 -6.73 4.31
CA SER A 39 1.81 -7.97 3.62
C SER A 39 2.22 -7.70 2.16
N PHE A 40 2.86 -8.66 1.53
CA PHE A 40 3.17 -8.55 0.10
C PHE A 40 1.89 -8.32 -0.75
N TYR A 41 0.75 -8.77 -0.26
CA TYR A 41 -0.53 -8.53 -0.90
C TYR A 41 -0.88 -7.03 -1.01
N ASP A 42 -0.41 -6.19 -0.09
CA ASP A 42 -0.64 -4.74 -0.18
C ASP A 42 -0.02 -4.14 -1.44
N VAL A 43 1.13 -4.67 -1.87
CA VAL A 43 1.77 -4.26 -3.13
C VAL A 43 0.92 -4.68 -4.33
N LEU A 44 0.50 -5.94 -4.39
CA LEU A 44 -0.36 -6.45 -5.47
C LEU A 44 -1.70 -5.69 -5.52
N TYR A 45 -2.28 -5.45 -4.35
CA TYR A 45 -3.50 -4.65 -4.21
C TYR A 45 -3.28 -3.22 -4.71
N GLY A 46 -2.19 -2.58 -4.30
CA GLY A 46 -1.82 -1.23 -4.73
C GLY A 46 -1.70 -1.12 -6.25
N ILE A 47 -0.97 -2.03 -6.87
CA ILE A 47 -0.82 -2.09 -8.34
C ILE A 47 -2.19 -2.27 -9.01
N LYS A 48 -3.00 -3.20 -8.51
CA LYS A 48 -4.33 -3.49 -9.07
C LYS A 48 -5.29 -2.31 -8.96
N HIS A 49 -5.27 -1.59 -7.84
CA HIS A 49 -6.26 -0.54 -7.55
C HIS A 49 -5.79 0.87 -7.87
N TYR A 50 -4.50 1.15 -7.77
CA TYR A 50 -3.92 2.48 -7.97
C TYR A 50 -3.03 2.57 -9.21
N GLY A 51 -2.37 1.47 -9.59
CA GLY A 51 -1.48 1.43 -10.75
C GLY A 51 0.00 1.45 -10.36
N LEU A 52 0.85 1.89 -11.29
CA LEU A 52 2.30 1.99 -11.14
C LEU A 52 2.81 3.34 -11.60
N VAL A 53 3.81 3.84 -10.90
CA VAL A 53 4.51 5.10 -11.19
C VAL A 53 6.01 4.81 -11.22
N PRO A 54 6.80 5.34 -12.18
CA PRO A 54 8.25 5.22 -12.14
C PRO A 54 8.84 5.84 -10.87
N ASP A 55 9.92 5.29 -10.34
CA ASP A 55 10.56 5.81 -9.13
C ASP A 55 10.94 7.28 -9.27
N ALA A 56 11.41 7.71 -10.45
CA ALA A 56 11.78 9.10 -10.71
C ALA A 56 10.64 10.12 -10.50
N GLU A 57 9.39 9.71 -10.56
CA GLU A 57 8.22 10.59 -10.35
C GLU A 57 7.85 10.77 -8.88
N LEU A 58 8.19 9.79 -8.03
CA LEU A 58 7.98 9.85 -6.59
C LEU A 58 9.05 9.02 -5.87
N PRO A 59 10.30 9.50 -5.83
CA PRO A 59 11.40 8.75 -5.22
C PRO A 59 11.37 8.80 -3.69
N ALA A 60 11.99 7.79 -3.07
CA ALA A 60 12.14 7.74 -1.62
C ALA A 60 12.96 8.94 -1.11
N GLY A 61 12.63 9.45 0.09
CA GLY A 61 13.39 10.50 0.77
C GLY A 61 13.31 11.89 0.14
N VAL A 62 12.61 12.07 -0.98
CA VAL A 62 12.57 13.33 -1.76
C VAL A 62 12.18 14.55 -0.91
N MET A 63 11.24 14.39 0.02
CA MET A 63 10.70 15.51 0.81
C MET A 63 11.67 16.06 1.87
N HIS A 64 12.73 15.34 2.21
CA HIS A 64 13.75 15.79 3.16
C HIS A 64 15.18 15.74 2.58
N GLY A 65 15.29 15.58 1.25
CA GLY A 65 16.57 15.68 0.55
C GLY A 65 17.51 14.49 0.74
N GLU A 66 16.97 13.33 1.09
CA GLU A 66 17.71 12.09 1.30
C GLU A 66 17.36 11.06 0.23
N THR A 67 18.13 9.98 0.17
CA THR A 67 17.88 8.86 -0.75
C THR A 67 16.98 7.77 -0.14
N LEU A 68 16.71 7.85 1.16
CA LEU A 68 15.86 6.91 1.89
C LEU A 68 14.82 7.68 2.70
N SER A 69 13.61 7.18 2.72
CA SER A 69 12.54 7.74 3.55
C SER A 69 12.76 7.47 5.03
N ASN A 70 12.49 8.47 5.86
CA ASN A 70 12.49 8.35 7.31
C ASN A 70 11.08 8.58 7.86
N PHE A 71 10.48 7.52 8.38
CA PHE A 71 9.10 7.54 8.87
C PHE A 71 8.97 7.79 10.38
N SER A 72 10.04 8.15 11.08
CA SER A 72 10.00 8.35 12.53
C SER A 72 9.08 9.50 12.94
N GLU A 73 9.30 10.69 12.35
CA GLU A 73 8.46 11.87 12.61
C GLU A 73 7.05 11.67 12.01
N PHE A 74 6.97 11.14 10.79
CA PHE A 74 5.70 10.80 10.13
C PHE A 74 4.78 9.96 11.03
N SER A 75 5.30 8.87 11.62
CA SER A 75 4.51 8.03 12.53
C SER A 75 4.05 8.79 13.77
N SER A 76 4.93 9.64 14.32
CA SER A 76 4.58 10.46 15.49
C SER A 76 3.44 11.46 15.22
N VAL A 77 3.22 11.82 13.95
CA VAL A 77 2.11 12.69 13.52
C VAL A 77 0.88 11.87 13.14
N CYS A 78 1.07 10.82 12.35
CA CYS A 78 -0.04 10.04 11.78
C CYS A 78 -0.78 9.21 12.82
N ASP A 79 -0.08 8.54 13.72
CA ASP A 79 -0.71 7.65 14.70
C ASP A 79 -1.71 8.40 15.61
N PRO A 80 -1.34 9.53 16.27
CA PRO A 80 -2.30 10.30 17.07
C PRO A 80 -3.40 10.95 16.21
N PHE A 81 -3.08 11.35 14.96
CA PHE A 81 -4.08 11.90 14.06
C PHE A 81 -5.19 10.88 13.77
N VAL A 82 -4.82 9.69 13.31
CA VAL A 82 -5.79 8.62 12.99
C VAL A 82 -6.53 8.16 14.24
N GLU A 83 -5.85 8.04 15.38
CA GLU A 83 -6.47 7.71 16.66
C GLU A 83 -7.50 8.76 17.06
N GLY A 84 -7.18 10.05 16.94
CA GLY A 84 -8.10 11.16 17.23
C GLY A 84 -9.34 11.13 16.34
N ILE A 85 -9.19 10.86 15.05
CA ILE A 85 -10.32 10.70 14.11
C ILE A 85 -11.16 9.48 14.47
N THR A 86 -10.53 8.35 14.78
CA THR A 86 -11.22 7.11 15.15
C THR A 86 -12.09 7.27 16.41
N LYS A 87 -11.62 8.04 17.38
CA LYS A 87 -12.35 8.34 18.62
C LYS A 87 -13.46 9.38 18.46
N ASN A 88 -13.46 10.13 17.35
CA ASN A 88 -14.44 11.19 17.13
C ASN A 88 -15.78 10.58 16.67
N LYS A 89 -16.86 10.99 17.33
CA LYS A 89 -18.21 10.49 17.04
C LYS A 89 -18.91 11.25 15.89
N THR A 90 -18.37 12.40 15.48
CA THR A 90 -19.00 13.28 14.47
C THR A 90 -17.94 13.69 13.47
N LEU A 91 -17.86 12.95 12.37
CA LEU A 91 -16.96 13.26 11.28
C LEU A 91 -17.63 14.19 10.27
N GLN A 92 -16.88 15.18 9.81
CA GLN A 92 -17.35 16.15 8.82
C GLN A 92 -16.98 15.70 7.40
N THR A 93 -17.81 16.11 6.45
CA THR A 93 -17.58 15.89 5.02
C THR A 93 -17.54 17.23 4.28
N SER A 94 -16.79 17.28 3.20
CA SER A 94 -16.82 18.37 2.22
C SER A 94 -18.11 18.33 1.40
N PRO A 95 -18.43 19.39 0.61
CA PRO A 95 -19.64 19.45 -0.19
C PRO A 95 -19.79 18.31 -1.22
N ASP A 96 -18.69 17.72 -1.68
CA ASP A 96 -18.66 16.56 -2.58
C ASP A 96 -18.84 15.21 -1.87
N GLY A 97 -19.03 15.23 -0.54
CA GLY A 97 -19.19 14.02 0.30
C GLY A 97 -17.90 13.38 0.78
N THR A 98 -16.73 13.91 0.42
CA THR A 98 -15.45 13.40 0.89
C THR A 98 -15.24 13.72 2.37
N PRO A 99 -14.90 12.76 3.25
CA PRO A 99 -14.57 13.03 4.64
C PRO A 99 -13.39 13.99 4.75
N LEU A 100 -13.54 15.10 5.51
CA LEU A 100 -12.49 16.12 5.63
C LEU A 100 -11.18 15.58 6.19
N TRP A 101 -11.24 14.59 7.08
CA TRP A 101 -10.05 13.96 7.61
C TRP A 101 -9.18 13.27 6.53
N ARG A 102 -9.79 12.78 5.45
CA ARG A 102 -9.04 12.20 4.33
C ARG A 102 -8.18 13.25 3.63
N ASN A 103 -8.72 14.45 3.43
CA ASN A 103 -7.96 15.55 2.84
C ASN A 103 -6.81 15.99 3.77
N ALA A 104 -7.06 16.01 5.08
CA ALA A 104 -6.00 16.28 6.06
C ALA A 104 -4.92 15.18 6.07
N MET A 105 -5.32 13.91 6.04
CA MET A 105 -4.39 12.78 5.93
C MET A 105 -3.58 12.84 4.64
N ALA A 106 -4.21 13.14 3.51
CA ALA A 106 -3.50 13.33 2.23
C ALA A 106 -2.46 14.47 2.34
N GLY A 107 -2.80 15.57 3.02
CA GLY A 107 -1.85 16.66 3.28
C GLY A 107 -0.64 16.21 4.10
N ILE A 108 -0.84 15.36 5.11
CA ILE A 108 0.25 14.77 5.89
C ILE A 108 1.10 13.85 5.00
N LEU A 109 0.47 12.94 4.25
CA LEU A 109 1.18 12.04 3.33
C LEU A 109 2.00 12.82 2.31
N ASN A 110 1.43 13.85 1.71
CA ASN A 110 2.12 14.70 0.74
C ASN A 110 3.33 15.43 1.37
N ALA A 111 3.22 15.86 2.63
CA ALA A 111 4.32 16.55 3.32
C ALA A 111 5.51 15.63 3.61
N TYR A 112 5.30 14.35 3.87
CA TYR A 112 6.36 13.42 4.29
C TYR A 112 6.82 12.46 3.18
N ILE A 113 5.94 12.13 2.24
CA ILE A 113 6.21 11.15 1.17
C ILE A 113 6.35 11.86 -0.17
N GLY A 114 5.56 12.90 -0.41
CA GLY A 114 5.41 13.58 -1.67
C GLY A 114 4.01 13.39 -2.25
N GLU A 115 3.69 14.19 -3.25
CA GLU A 115 2.39 14.17 -3.90
C GLU A 115 2.33 13.05 -4.95
N CYS A 116 1.30 12.21 -4.86
CA CYS A 116 1.06 11.18 -5.86
C CYS A 116 0.68 11.82 -7.21
N PRO A 117 1.41 11.54 -8.30
CA PRO A 117 1.08 12.10 -9.60
C PRO A 117 -0.23 11.51 -10.14
N GLU A 118 -1.11 12.38 -10.63
CA GLU A 118 -2.31 11.96 -11.36
C GLU A 118 -1.95 11.54 -12.80
N THR A 119 -1.01 12.27 -13.41
CA THR A 119 -0.41 11.98 -14.72
C THR A 119 1.09 12.27 -14.69
N PHE A 120 1.83 11.61 -15.54
CA PHE A 120 3.28 11.83 -15.72
C PHE A 120 3.72 11.47 -17.14
N VAL A 121 4.89 11.92 -17.53
CA VAL A 121 5.47 11.62 -18.84
C VAL A 121 6.65 10.66 -18.67
N TYR A 122 6.54 9.48 -19.25
CA TYR A 122 7.61 8.48 -19.27
C TYR A 122 7.95 8.11 -20.71
N GLU A 123 9.23 8.18 -21.07
CA GLU A 123 9.72 7.93 -22.44
C GLU A 123 8.97 8.72 -23.54
N GLY A 124 8.61 9.97 -23.22
CA GLY A 124 7.91 10.87 -24.17
C GLY A 124 6.41 10.60 -24.35
N LYS A 125 5.84 9.70 -23.58
CA LYS A 125 4.40 9.40 -23.58
C LYS A 125 3.77 9.72 -22.24
N GLU A 126 2.59 10.33 -22.27
CA GLU A 126 1.81 10.62 -21.06
C GLU A 126 1.07 9.38 -20.57
N TYR A 127 1.12 9.17 -19.26
CA TYR A 127 0.46 8.08 -18.56
C TYR A 127 -0.29 8.57 -17.34
N THR A 128 -1.35 7.88 -16.99
CA THR A 128 -1.85 7.80 -15.62
C THR A 128 -1.20 6.61 -14.93
N PRO A 129 -1.18 6.52 -13.59
CA PRO A 129 -0.66 5.33 -12.89
C PRO A 129 -1.31 4.02 -13.37
N LYS A 130 -2.60 4.04 -13.69
CA LYS A 130 -3.33 2.88 -14.24
C LYS A 130 -2.85 2.47 -15.61
N SER A 131 -2.79 3.42 -16.55
CA SER A 131 -2.34 3.13 -17.91
C SER A 131 -0.86 2.74 -17.96
N SER A 132 -0.06 3.21 -17.00
CA SER A 132 1.32 2.77 -16.82
C SER A 132 1.38 1.29 -16.41
N ALA A 133 0.63 0.88 -15.39
CA ALA A 133 0.56 -0.52 -14.99
C ALA A 133 0.11 -1.43 -16.15
N GLU A 134 -0.92 -1.05 -16.89
CA GLU A 134 -1.40 -1.79 -18.06
C GLU A 134 -0.31 -1.94 -19.14
N SER A 135 0.49 -0.88 -19.37
CA SER A 135 1.55 -0.88 -20.39
C SER A 135 2.66 -1.89 -20.09
N THR A 136 2.92 -2.20 -18.83
CA THR A 136 3.92 -3.19 -18.42
C THR A 136 3.48 -4.63 -18.73
N GLY A 137 2.17 -4.87 -18.81
CA GLY A 137 1.57 -6.20 -18.89
C GLY A 137 1.77 -7.02 -17.62
N PHE A 138 2.11 -6.38 -16.50
CA PHE A 138 2.11 -7.02 -15.18
C PHE A 138 0.67 -7.24 -14.74
N ASN A 139 0.33 -8.47 -14.40
CA ASN A 139 -0.98 -8.80 -13.88
C ASN A 139 -0.86 -9.26 -12.42
N PRO A 140 -1.32 -8.47 -11.43
CA PRO A 140 -1.27 -8.87 -10.03
C PRO A 140 -1.99 -10.18 -9.71
N ASP A 141 -2.99 -10.57 -10.50
CA ASP A 141 -3.76 -11.79 -10.29
C ASP A 141 -2.99 -13.08 -10.68
N ASP A 142 -1.83 -12.93 -11.34
CA ASP A 142 -0.94 -14.07 -11.67
C ASP A 142 -0.04 -14.47 -10.48
N TYR A 143 -0.14 -13.76 -9.37
CA TYR A 143 0.68 -14.00 -8.18
C TYR A 143 -0.15 -14.56 -7.04
N VAL A 144 0.45 -15.44 -6.28
CA VAL A 144 -0.13 -16.05 -5.09
C VAL A 144 0.85 -15.95 -3.92
N ASN A 145 0.33 -15.62 -2.75
CA ASN A 145 1.11 -15.69 -1.53
C ASN A 145 1.26 -17.16 -1.10
N LEU A 146 2.48 -17.59 -0.89
CA LEU A 146 2.79 -18.91 -0.36
C LEU A 146 3.17 -18.81 1.12
N ALA A 147 2.84 -19.86 1.87
CA ALA A 147 3.20 -20.00 3.27
C ALA A 147 3.42 -21.46 3.64
N SER A 148 4.08 -21.72 4.77
CA SER A 148 4.26 -23.07 5.31
C SER A 148 3.97 -23.08 6.80
N PHE A 149 2.75 -23.46 7.16
CA PHE A 149 2.28 -23.52 8.55
C PHE A 149 1.68 -24.89 8.87
N SER A 150 2.24 -25.58 9.87
CA SER A 150 1.83 -26.94 10.24
C SER A 150 0.47 -27.03 10.91
N HIS A 151 -0.09 -25.90 11.39
CA HIS A 151 -1.40 -25.86 12.06
C HIS A 151 -2.57 -25.56 11.14
N HIS A 152 -2.31 -25.34 9.85
CA HIS A 152 -3.31 -25.24 8.79
C HIS A 152 -3.18 -26.41 7.81
N PRO A 153 -4.28 -26.86 7.17
CA PRO A 153 -4.21 -27.86 6.13
C PRO A 153 -3.25 -27.45 5.01
N PHE A 154 -2.42 -28.38 4.56
CA PHE A 154 -1.60 -28.16 3.39
C PHE A 154 -2.44 -28.22 2.12
N TYR A 155 -1.98 -27.54 1.06
CA TYR A 155 -2.61 -27.42 -0.25
C TYR A 155 -3.96 -26.70 -0.25
N GLU A 156 -4.22 -25.91 0.79
CA GLU A 156 -5.40 -25.06 0.91
C GLU A 156 -5.02 -23.60 1.13
N LYS A 157 -5.95 -22.70 0.83
CA LYS A 157 -5.82 -21.28 1.15
C LYS A 157 -6.30 -21.01 2.57
N PHE A 158 -5.54 -20.21 3.29
CA PHE A 158 -5.92 -19.74 4.62
C PHE A 158 -5.52 -18.27 4.80
N ILE A 159 -6.06 -17.62 5.82
CA ILE A 159 -5.70 -16.26 6.19
C ILE A 159 -4.63 -16.34 7.27
N ILE A 160 -3.48 -15.70 7.05
CA ILE A 160 -2.48 -15.54 8.10
C ILE A 160 -3.00 -14.48 9.08
N GLU A 161 -3.24 -14.90 10.31
CA GLU A 161 -3.89 -14.10 11.38
C GLU A 161 -2.84 -13.25 12.12
N VAL A 162 -2.16 -12.39 11.38
CA VAL A 162 -1.21 -11.43 11.93
C VAL A 162 -1.65 -10.00 11.60
N GLN A 163 -1.23 -9.05 12.45
CA GLN A 163 -1.66 -7.66 12.36
C GLN A 163 -1.27 -6.99 11.03
N ASP A 164 -0.15 -7.42 10.44
CA ASP A 164 0.33 -6.89 9.16
C ASP A 164 -0.51 -7.37 7.96
N ASN A 165 -1.25 -8.46 8.13
CA ASN A 165 -2.23 -8.90 7.13
C ASN A 165 -3.61 -8.25 7.33
N TRP A 166 -3.64 -6.95 7.54
CA TRP A 166 -4.83 -6.17 7.84
C TRP A 166 -5.89 -6.16 6.72
N ARG A 167 -5.52 -6.52 5.49
CA ARG A 167 -6.45 -6.74 4.36
C ARG A 167 -7.01 -8.16 4.32
N TRP A 168 -6.58 -9.03 5.24
CA TRP A 168 -7.05 -10.41 5.37
C TRP A 168 -6.81 -11.21 4.08
N SER A 169 -5.66 -10.98 3.46
CA SER A 169 -5.26 -11.71 2.27
C SER A 169 -4.99 -13.17 2.59
N THR A 170 -5.25 -14.02 1.61
CA THR A 170 -5.01 -15.46 1.74
C THR A 170 -3.60 -15.82 1.27
N ALA A 171 -3.01 -16.82 1.92
CA ALA A 171 -1.84 -17.53 1.43
C ALA A 171 -2.19 -18.98 1.11
N TYR A 172 -1.51 -19.59 0.16
CA TYR A 172 -1.61 -21.01 -0.14
C TYR A 172 -0.56 -21.75 0.70
N ASN A 173 -1.02 -22.74 1.47
CA ASN A 173 -0.19 -23.45 2.43
C ASN A 173 0.49 -24.66 1.80
N LEU A 174 1.81 -24.74 1.89
CA LEU A 174 2.60 -25.87 1.37
C LEU A 174 3.42 -26.50 2.50
N PRO A 175 3.75 -27.82 2.42
CA PRO A 175 4.81 -28.39 3.21
C PRO A 175 6.12 -27.62 3.03
N ILE A 176 6.95 -27.55 4.07
CA ILE A 176 8.17 -26.72 4.03
C ILE A 176 9.14 -27.16 2.92
N ASP A 177 9.25 -28.44 2.67
CA ASP A 177 10.15 -28.96 1.62
C ASP A 177 9.69 -28.50 0.22
N GLU A 178 8.39 -28.58 -0.08
CA GLU A 178 7.82 -28.10 -1.34
C GLU A 178 7.86 -26.57 -1.44
N PHE A 179 7.64 -25.86 -0.33
CA PHE A 179 7.80 -24.41 -0.30
C PHE A 179 9.23 -23.99 -0.68
N MET A 180 10.24 -24.71 -0.18
CA MET A 180 11.65 -24.44 -0.51
C MET A 180 12.01 -24.81 -1.96
N GLU A 181 11.34 -25.77 -2.56
CA GLU A 181 11.54 -26.13 -3.98
C GLU A 181 11.01 -25.06 -4.94
N VAL A 182 9.96 -24.35 -4.54
CA VAL A 182 9.33 -23.30 -5.36
C VAL A 182 10.07 -21.96 -5.27
N MET A 183 10.79 -21.71 -4.17
CA MET A 183 11.59 -20.50 -3.92
C MET A 183 12.93 -20.52 -4.65
#